data_c8a0d6a076dd986356f1f9e75fb7e4bc
#
_entry.id   c8a0d6a076dd986356f1f9e75fb7e4bc
#
_cell.length_a   1.000
_cell.length_b   1.000
_cell.length_c   1.000
_cell.angle_alpha   90.00
_cell.angle_beta   90.00
_cell.angle_gamma   90.00
#
_symmetry.space_group_name_H-M   'P 1'
#
loop_
_entity.id
_entity.type
_entity.pdbx_description
1 polymer ?
#
loop_
_entity_poly.entity_id
_entity_poly.type
_entity_poly.pdbx_seq_one_letter_code
_entity_poly.pdbx_strand_id
1 'polypeptide(L)'
;IKDLSFESPNAPDCFINPTQPKIDVQVDVQARGIGNDIYEVALRVQSKATRELQAVFVIDLTYAGVFTLKNIQPSQIQPMLLIECPRLLFPFVRNIVADVTRDGGFPPLLLQPIDFVGLYQRQVSAQQPAGASAVAPASDATQKAKKVRQTLN
;
A
#
# COMPACT_ATOMS: atom_id res chain seq x y z
N ILE A 1 -16.71 -8.34 -4.87
CA ILE A 1 -15.85 -8.91 -3.81
C ILE A 1 -15.06 -10.06 -4.44
N LYS A 2 -13.77 -10.08 -4.17
CA LYS A 2 -12.86 -11.15 -4.61
C LYS A 2 -12.58 -12.14 -3.49
N ASP A 3 -12.40 -11.61 -2.30
CA ASP A 3 -12.22 -12.38 -1.07
C ASP A 3 -12.73 -11.57 0.11
N LEU A 4 -13.33 -12.25 1.09
CA LEU A 4 -13.84 -11.65 2.32
C LEU A 4 -13.82 -12.68 3.44
N SER A 5 -13.09 -12.35 4.50
CA SER A 5 -13.17 -13.05 5.78
C SER A 5 -13.51 -12.11 6.92
N PHE A 6 -14.34 -12.58 7.84
CA PHE A 6 -14.63 -11.95 9.11
C PHE A 6 -14.52 -12.99 10.20
N GLU A 7 -13.70 -12.71 11.20
CA GLU A 7 -13.46 -13.60 12.32
C GLU A 7 -13.62 -12.87 13.64
N SER A 8 -14.31 -13.47 14.59
CA SER A 8 -14.40 -13.03 15.98
C SER A 8 -13.97 -14.17 16.91
N PRO A 9 -12.64 -14.37 17.08
CA PRO A 9 -12.10 -15.58 17.71
C PRO A 9 -12.44 -15.68 19.20
N ASN A 10 -12.75 -14.57 19.86
CA ASN A 10 -13.09 -14.53 21.28
C ASN A 10 -14.57 -14.25 21.54
N ALA A 11 -15.45 -14.56 20.56
CA ALA A 11 -16.89 -14.56 20.78
C ALA A 11 -17.29 -15.81 21.58
N PRO A 12 -18.26 -15.74 22.52
CA PRO A 12 -19.09 -14.57 22.85
C PRO A 12 -18.47 -13.62 23.88
N ASP A 13 -17.34 -13.96 24.51
CA ASP A 13 -16.78 -13.23 25.67
C ASP A 13 -16.40 -11.78 25.32
N CYS A 14 -16.03 -11.51 24.06
CA CYS A 14 -15.71 -10.18 23.60
C CYS A 14 -16.90 -9.20 23.67
N PHE A 15 -18.15 -9.68 23.75
CA PHE A 15 -19.34 -8.85 23.85
C PHE A 15 -19.67 -8.42 25.30
N ILE A 16 -19.12 -9.11 26.28
CA ILE A 16 -19.42 -8.86 27.71
C ILE A 16 -18.63 -7.64 28.20
N ASN A 17 -17.43 -7.43 27.68
CA ASN A 17 -16.56 -6.34 28.10
C ASN A 17 -16.90 -5.03 27.33
N PRO A 18 -17.32 -3.95 28.03
CA PRO A 18 -17.71 -2.70 27.39
C PRO A 18 -16.53 -1.83 26.90
N THR A 19 -15.28 -2.23 27.19
CA THR A 19 -14.11 -1.44 26.82
C THR A 19 -13.95 -1.37 25.30
N GLN A 20 -13.74 -0.16 24.78
CA GLN A 20 -13.59 0.08 23.35
C GLN A 20 -12.29 -0.55 22.81
N PRO A 21 -12.32 -1.37 21.75
CA PRO A 21 -11.12 -1.95 21.20
C PRO A 21 -10.28 -0.92 20.43
N LYS A 22 -8.98 -1.14 20.37
CA LYS A 22 -8.09 -0.45 19.45
C LYS A 22 -8.23 -1.08 18.07
N ILE A 23 -8.39 -0.26 17.04
CA ILE A 23 -8.57 -0.71 15.66
C ILE A 23 -7.36 -0.28 14.84
N ASP A 24 -6.70 -1.25 14.24
CA ASP A 24 -5.64 -1.04 13.25
C ASP A 24 -6.18 -1.38 11.86
N VAL A 25 -5.92 -0.52 10.87
CA VAL A 25 -6.37 -0.69 9.49
C VAL A 25 -5.16 -0.62 8.56
N GLN A 26 -5.02 -1.63 7.71
CA GLN A 26 -4.02 -1.67 6.66
C GLN A 26 -4.71 -1.69 5.30
N VAL A 27 -4.14 -0.97 4.35
CA VAL A 27 -4.67 -0.85 2.99
C VAL A 27 -3.56 -1.10 1.99
N ASP A 28 -3.85 -1.95 1.02
CA ASP A 28 -2.97 -2.25 -0.11
C ASP A 28 -3.72 -2.15 -1.43
N VAL A 29 -3.04 -1.67 -2.46
CA VAL A 29 -3.58 -1.54 -3.82
C VAL A 29 -2.68 -2.27 -4.78
N GLN A 30 -3.26 -3.17 -5.56
CA GLN A 30 -2.57 -3.92 -6.60
C GLN A 30 -3.27 -3.74 -7.93
N ALA A 31 -2.50 -3.61 -9.00
CA ALA A 31 -3.01 -3.54 -10.36
C ALA A 31 -2.28 -4.53 -11.25
N ARG A 32 -3.01 -5.17 -12.17
CA ARG A 32 -2.45 -6.07 -13.18
C ARG A 32 -3.15 -5.90 -14.51
N GLY A 33 -2.41 -6.01 -15.60
CA GLY A 33 -2.98 -6.11 -16.95
C GLY A 33 -3.62 -7.48 -17.16
N ILE A 34 -4.82 -7.51 -17.74
CA ILE A 34 -5.56 -8.74 -18.08
C ILE A 34 -5.92 -8.82 -19.56
N GLY A 35 -5.58 -7.82 -20.35
CA GLY A 35 -5.82 -7.77 -21.78
C GLY A 35 -5.32 -6.46 -22.38
N ASN A 36 -5.62 -6.21 -23.65
CA ASN A 36 -5.29 -4.94 -24.32
C ASN A 36 -6.08 -3.82 -23.65
N ASP A 37 -5.37 -2.87 -23.04
CA ASP A 37 -5.93 -1.71 -22.33
C ASP A 37 -6.91 -2.07 -21.18
N ILE A 38 -6.96 -3.34 -20.74
CA ILE A 38 -7.84 -3.81 -19.67
C ILE A 38 -6.99 -4.20 -18.46
N TYR A 39 -7.37 -3.67 -17.30
CA TYR A 39 -6.65 -3.83 -16.04
C TYR A 39 -7.60 -4.24 -14.92
N GLU A 40 -7.15 -5.15 -14.09
CA GLU A 40 -7.76 -5.40 -12.79
C GLU A 40 -7.06 -4.56 -11.73
N VAL A 41 -7.83 -3.84 -10.93
CA VAL A 41 -7.35 -3.15 -9.74
C VAL A 41 -8.00 -3.76 -8.53
N ALA A 42 -7.20 -4.25 -7.59
CA ALA A 42 -7.63 -4.84 -6.35
C ALA A 42 -7.26 -3.93 -5.17
N LEU A 43 -8.26 -3.59 -4.38
CA LEU A 43 -8.13 -2.86 -3.12
C LEU A 43 -8.32 -3.85 -1.98
N ARG A 44 -7.26 -4.11 -1.21
CA ARG A 44 -7.29 -4.96 -0.04
C ARG A 44 -7.31 -4.11 1.22
N VAL A 45 -8.24 -4.42 2.10
CA VAL A 45 -8.34 -3.80 3.41
C VAL A 45 -8.31 -4.88 4.48
N GLN A 46 -7.35 -4.77 5.39
CA GLN A 46 -7.26 -5.60 6.57
C GLN A 46 -7.53 -4.73 7.80
N SER A 47 -8.42 -5.17 8.66
CA SER A 47 -8.70 -4.49 9.92
C SER A 47 -8.63 -5.47 11.07
N LYS A 48 -7.95 -5.08 12.13
CA LYS A 48 -7.83 -5.85 13.37
C LYS A 48 -8.25 -4.98 14.55
N ALA A 49 -9.29 -5.42 15.24
CA ALA A 49 -9.70 -4.83 16.51
C ALA A 49 -9.11 -5.64 17.66
N THR A 50 -8.41 -4.98 18.56
CA THR A 50 -7.75 -5.62 19.72
C THR A 50 -8.16 -4.96 21.02
N ARG A 51 -8.31 -5.76 22.06
CA ARG A 51 -8.55 -5.33 23.44
C ARG A 51 -7.66 -6.17 24.36
N GLU A 52 -6.84 -5.51 25.18
CA GLU A 52 -5.94 -6.20 26.14
C GLU A 52 -5.12 -7.32 25.48
N LEU A 53 -4.57 -7.05 24.27
CA LEU A 53 -3.80 -7.98 23.43
C LEU A 53 -4.61 -9.11 22.78
N GLN A 54 -5.90 -9.23 23.05
CA GLN A 54 -6.78 -10.21 22.41
C GLN A 54 -7.48 -9.64 21.18
N ALA A 55 -7.62 -10.44 20.13
CA ALA A 55 -8.36 -10.06 18.95
C ALA A 55 -9.86 -10.08 19.25
N VAL A 56 -10.53 -8.96 19.05
CA VAL A 56 -11.98 -8.83 19.14
C VAL A 56 -12.63 -9.27 17.83
N PHE A 57 -12.15 -8.72 16.73
CA PHE A 57 -12.45 -9.20 15.38
C PHE A 57 -11.29 -8.94 14.42
N VAL A 58 -11.28 -9.68 13.34
CA VAL A 58 -10.36 -9.51 12.21
C VAL A 58 -11.15 -9.54 10.92
N ILE A 59 -10.88 -8.59 10.04
CA ILE A 59 -11.46 -8.53 8.68
C ILE A 59 -10.32 -8.56 7.68
N ASP A 60 -10.47 -9.34 6.63
CA ASP A 60 -9.64 -9.28 5.43
C ASP A 60 -10.57 -9.23 4.22
N LEU A 61 -10.59 -8.11 3.53
CA LEU A 61 -11.43 -7.88 2.36
C LEU A 61 -10.56 -7.53 1.16
N THR A 62 -10.71 -8.27 0.08
CA THR A 62 -10.20 -7.90 -1.25
C THR A 62 -11.38 -7.60 -2.18
N TYR A 63 -11.46 -6.35 -2.60
CA TYR A 63 -12.45 -5.87 -3.55
C TYR A 63 -11.75 -5.44 -4.84
N ALA A 64 -12.17 -5.95 -5.99
CA ALA A 64 -11.53 -5.65 -7.26
C ALA A 64 -12.51 -5.10 -8.29
N GLY A 65 -11.99 -4.25 -9.17
CA GLY A 65 -12.69 -3.75 -10.35
C GLY A 65 -11.87 -3.99 -11.60
N VAL A 66 -12.55 -4.12 -12.73
CA VAL A 66 -11.93 -4.19 -14.05
C VAL A 66 -12.14 -2.84 -14.75
N PHE A 67 -11.04 -2.28 -15.23
CA PHE A 67 -11.00 -0.96 -15.85
C PHE A 67 -10.42 -1.04 -17.26
N THR A 68 -11.00 -0.31 -18.19
CA THR A 68 -10.45 -0.15 -19.54
C THR A 68 -9.87 1.25 -19.67
N LEU A 69 -8.55 1.35 -19.91
CA LEU A 69 -7.81 2.59 -20.04
C LEU A 69 -7.36 2.77 -21.50
N LYS A 70 -8.16 3.49 -22.30
CA LYS A 70 -7.84 3.77 -23.71
C LYS A 70 -7.30 5.18 -23.90
N ASN A 71 -6.35 5.34 -24.82
CA ASN A 71 -5.77 6.64 -25.18
C ASN A 71 -5.12 7.39 -24.01
N ILE A 72 -4.56 6.64 -23.04
CA ILE A 72 -3.83 7.19 -21.89
C ILE A 72 -2.34 7.10 -22.16
N GLN A 73 -1.60 8.17 -21.86
CA GLN A 73 -0.15 8.14 -21.98
C GLN A 73 0.46 7.10 -21.03
N PRO A 74 1.48 6.33 -21.44
CA PRO A 74 2.09 5.28 -20.63
C PRO A 74 2.52 5.74 -19.24
N SER A 75 2.99 6.97 -19.09
CA SER A 75 3.40 7.57 -17.82
C SER A 75 2.23 7.83 -16.84
N GLN A 76 1.00 7.90 -17.36
CA GLN A 76 -0.20 8.16 -16.56
C GLN A 76 -0.97 6.88 -16.19
N ILE A 77 -0.67 5.75 -16.81
CA ILE A 77 -1.36 4.47 -16.55
C ILE A 77 -1.21 4.07 -15.09
N GLN A 78 0.01 4.06 -14.58
CA GLN A 78 0.28 3.62 -13.21
C GLN A 78 -0.37 4.52 -12.14
N PRO A 79 -0.26 5.87 -12.19
CA PRO A 79 -1.01 6.74 -11.29
C PRO A 79 -2.53 6.55 -11.39
N MET A 80 -3.07 6.37 -12.60
CA MET A 80 -4.49 6.12 -12.80
C MET A 80 -4.95 4.84 -12.10
N LEU A 81 -4.20 3.74 -12.26
CA LEU A 81 -4.51 2.44 -11.68
C LEU A 81 -4.35 2.41 -10.15
N LEU A 82 -3.38 3.14 -9.59
CA LEU A 82 -3.05 3.07 -8.17
C LEU A 82 -3.60 4.22 -7.33
N ILE A 83 -4.15 5.26 -7.96
CA ILE A 83 -4.77 6.41 -7.28
C ILE A 83 -6.26 6.52 -7.62
N GLU A 84 -6.58 6.70 -8.91
CA GLU A 84 -7.96 7.02 -9.30
C GLU A 84 -8.89 5.80 -9.25
N CYS A 85 -8.44 4.64 -9.78
CA CYS A 85 -9.25 3.43 -9.74
C CYS A 85 -9.60 2.98 -8.30
N PRO A 86 -8.67 2.92 -7.35
CA PRO A 86 -9.03 2.58 -5.97
C PRO A 86 -9.91 3.62 -5.28
N ARG A 87 -9.84 4.90 -5.65
CA ARG A 87 -10.80 5.91 -5.19
C ARG A 87 -12.24 5.57 -5.56
N LEU A 88 -12.45 5.03 -6.77
CA LEU A 88 -13.78 4.59 -7.23
C LEU A 88 -14.26 3.32 -6.50
N LEU A 89 -13.34 2.44 -6.09
CA LEU A 89 -13.66 1.21 -5.37
C LEU A 89 -13.91 1.45 -3.87
N PHE A 90 -13.27 2.46 -3.29
CA PHE A 90 -13.26 2.69 -1.84
C PHE A 90 -14.65 2.84 -1.19
N PRO A 91 -15.62 3.55 -1.78
CA PRO A 91 -16.96 3.65 -1.19
C PRO A 91 -17.64 2.28 -0.98
N PHE A 92 -17.45 1.35 -1.91
CA PHE A 92 -17.97 -0.01 -1.80
C PHE A 92 -17.27 -0.80 -0.70
N VAL A 93 -15.93 -0.72 -0.64
CA VAL A 93 -15.13 -1.35 0.42
C VAL A 93 -15.54 -0.83 1.80
N ARG A 94 -15.70 0.48 1.95
CA ARG A 94 -16.14 1.12 3.18
C ARG A 94 -17.51 0.60 3.64
N ASN A 95 -18.44 0.46 2.70
CA ASN A 95 -19.79 -0.03 2.99
C ASN A 95 -19.76 -1.51 3.42
N ILE A 96 -19.03 -2.36 2.69
CA ILE A 96 -18.89 -3.78 3.02
C ILE A 96 -18.29 -3.97 4.42
N VAL A 97 -17.23 -3.23 4.77
CA VAL A 97 -16.59 -3.31 6.08
C VAL A 97 -17.57 -2.90 7.20
N ALA A 98 -18.34 -1.83 6.99
CA ALA A 98 -19.35 -1.38 7.93
C ALA A 98 -20.47 -2.42 8.12
N ASP A 99 -20.94 -3.02 7.03
CA ASP A 99 -22.00 -4.03 7.06
C ASP A 99 -21.53 -5.31 7.76
N VAL A 100 -20.35 -5.82 7.41
CA VAL A 100 -19.79 -7.04 8.00
C VAL A 100 -19.55 -6.90 9.50
N THR A 101 -19.04 -5.74 9.96
CA THR A 101 -18.86 -5.51 11.40
C THR A 101 -20.20 -5.42 12.13
N ARG A 102 -21.18 -4.73 11.57
CA ARG A 102 -22.54 -4.68 12.14
C ARG A 102 -23.17 -6.06 12.22
N ASP A 103 -23.10 -6.84 11.16
CA ASP A 103 -23.66 -8.19 11.09
C ASP A 103 -22.89 -9.16 12.01
N GLY A 104 -21.61 -8.88 12.28
CA GLY A 104 -20.80 -9.56 13.31
C GLY A 104 -21.14 -9.19 14.75
N GLY A 105 -22.13 -8.32 14.99
CA GLY A 105 -22.58 -7.91 16.33
C GLY A 105 -21.78 -6.74 16.95
N PHE A 106 -20.98 -6.04 16.15
CA PHE A 106 -20.20 -4.87 16.59
C PHE A 106 -20.77 -3.56 16.02
N PRO A 107 -20.43 -2.42 16.61
CA PRO A 107 -20.69 -1.13 15.95
C PRO A 107 -20.05 -1.10 14.55
N PRO A 108 -20.75 -0.54 13.54
CA PRO A 108 -20.20 -0.51 12.18
C PRO A 108 -18.87 0.24 12.12
N LEU A 109 -17.86 -0.40 11.56
CA LEU A 109 -16.53 0.21 11.36
C LEU A 109 -16.56 1.10 10.12
N LEU A 110 -16.55 2.41 10.35
CA LEU A 110 -16.50 3.41 9.29
C LEU A 110 -15.04 3.78 8.97
N LEU A 111 -14.53 3.26 7.88
CA LEU A 111 -13.19 3.59 7.41
C LEU A 111 -13.08 5.08 7.10
N GLN A 112 -11.99 5.72 7.56
CA GLN A 112 -11.67 7.09 7.19
C GLN A 112 -11.25 7.17 5.72
N PRO A 113 -11.40 8.33 5.05
CA PRO A 113 -10.89 8.53 3.71
C PRO A 113 -9.39 8.19 3.62
N ILE A 114 -9.02 7.49 2.55
CA ILE A 114 -7.65 7.02 2.33
C ILE A 114 -6.91 7.98 1.41
N ASP A 115 -5.68 8.33 1.79
CA ASP A 115 -4.77 9.08 0.93
C ASP A 115 -4.06 8.12 -0.04
N PHE A 116 -4.70 7.85 -1.17
CA PHE A 116 -4.14 6.98 -2.22
C PHE A 116 -2.91 7.60 -2.90
N VAL A 117 -2.77 8.92 -2.92
CA VAL A 117 -1.58 9.58 -3.44
C VAL A 117 -0.38 9.27 -2.57
N GLY A 118 -0.53 9.43 -1.26
CA GLY A 118 0.53 9.09 -0.31
C GLY A 118 0.87 7.60 -0.29
N LEU A 119 -0.12 6.71 -0.49
CA LEU A 119 0.12 5.27 -0.65
C LEU A 119 0.96 4.99 -1.89
N TYR A 120 0.59 5.56 -3.02
CA TYR A 120 1.32 5.41 -4.29
C TYR A 120 2.76 5.90 -4.16
N GLN A 121 2.99 7.08 -3.59
CA GLN A 121 4.33 7.63 -3.38
C GLN A 121 5.21 6.72 -2.52
N ARG A 122 4.66 6.14 -1.46
CA ARG A 122 5.38 5.17 -0.61
C ARG A 122 5.74 3.90 -1.36
N GLN A 123 4.83 3.37 -2.19
CA GLN A 123 5.10 2.19 -3.01
C GLN A 123 6.22 2.45 -4.03
N VAL A 124 6.19 3.59 -4.72
CA VAL A 124 7.23 3.98 -5.69
C VAL A 124 8.58 4.16 -4.99
N SER A 125 8.62 4.82 -3.83
CA SER A 125 9.86 5.01 -3.06
C SER A 125 10.44 3.71 -2.54
N ALA A 126 9.60 2.74 -2.17
CA ALA A 126 10.04 1.42 -1.72
C ALA A 126 10.56 0.53 -2.86
N GLN A 127 10.15 0.80 -4.11
CA GLN A 127 10.61 0.08 -5.31
C GLN A 127 11.87 0.68 -5.94
N GLN A 128 12.31 1.88 -5.54
CA GLN A 128 13.61 2.41 -5.93
C GLN A 128 14.69 1.70 -5.10
N PRO A 129 15.59 0.88 -5.72
CA PRO A 129 16.73 0.33 -5.00
C PRO A 129 17.57 1.50 -4.47
N ALA A 130 17.97 1.43 -3.22
CA ALA A 130 18.96 2.32 -2.62
C ALA A 130 20.32 2.10 -3.34
N GLY A 131 20.53 2.80 -4.46
CA GLY A 131 21.68 2.59 -5.33
C GLY A 131 21.85 3.68 -6.37
N ALA A 132 21.78 4.96 -5.97
CA ALA A 132 22.34 6.06 -6.74
C ALA A 132 22.81 7.15 -5.78
N SER A 133 23.76 6.77 -4.91
CA SER A 133 24.55 7.77 -4.16
C SER A 133 25.76 8.11 -4.99
N ALA A 134 25.71 9.30 -5.59
CA ALA A 134 26.80 10.20 -5.94
C ALA A 134 28.14 9.56 -6.36
N VAL A 135 28.33 9.44 -7.66
CA VAL A 135 29.66 9.60 -8.23
C VAL A 135 29.95 11.11 -8.23
N ALA A 136 30.72 11.55 -7.27
CA ALA A 136 31.35 12.86 -7.33
C ALA A 136 32.37 12.87 -8.49
N PRO A 137 32.43 13.92 -9.33
CA PRO A 137 33.48 14.02 -10.34
C PRO A 137 34.79 14.30 -9.66
N ALA A 138 35.76 13.40 -9.85
CA ALA A 138 37.15 13.66 -9.55
C ALA A 138 37.65 14.80 -10.46
N SER A 139 37.91 15.96 -9.88
CA SER A 139 38.59 17.06 -10.55
C SER A 139 40.04 16.70 -10.78
N ASP A 140 40.39 16.79 -12.03
CA ASP A 140 41.70 16.93 -12.64
C ASP A 140 42.66 17.81 -11.81
N ALA A 141 43.83 17.32 -11.54
CA ALA A 141 44.98 18.15 -11.20
C ALA A 141 46.22 17.56 -11.84
N THR A 142 46.48 18.12 -13.01
CA THR A 142 47.67 18.03 -13.86
C THR A 142 48.93 18.53 -13.15
N GLN A 143 50.02 17.84 -13.49
CA GLN A 143 51.41 18.35 -13.57
C GLN A 143 52.24 18.57 -12.30
N LYS A 144 53.32 17.90 -12.18
CA LYS A 144 54.63 18.42 -12.69
C LYS A 144 55.74 17.39 -12.54
N ALA A 145 56.38 17.17 -13.65
CA ALA A 145 57.68 16.54 -13.76
C ALA A 145 58.81 17.32 -13.07
N LYS A 146 59.81 16.62 -12.55
CA LYS A 146 61.25 16.96 -12.64
C LYS A 146 62.04 15.85 -11.96
N LYS A 147 62.67 14.99 -12.74
CA LYS A 147 64.06 14.95 -13.13
C LYS A 147 65.06 15.34 -12.00
N VAL A 148 65.91 14.42 -11.62
CA VAL A 148 67.36 14.51 -11.38
C VAL A 148 67.81 13.13 -10.87
N ARG A 149 68.48 12.32 -11.69
CA ARG A 149 69.92 12.10 -11.86
C ARG A 149 70.64 11.53 -10.65
N GLN A 150 71.19 10.31 -10.94
CA GLN A 150 72.60 9.89 -10.67
C GLN A 150 72.97 9.76 -9.18
N THR A 151 73.68 8.77 -8.72
CA THR A 151 74.88 8.07 -9.20
C THR A 151 75.20 6.92 -8.24
N LEU A 152 75.86 5.89 -8.81
CA LEU A 152 76.97 5.10 -8.28
C LEU A 152 76.80 4.36 -6.92
N ASN A 153 76.86 3.12 -6.81
CA ASN A 153 78.03 2.20 -6.98
C ASN A 153 77.47 0.78 -7.09
#